data_c1e749e4208797108de8dff2fcbefa07
#
_entry.id   c1e749e4208797108de8dff2fcbefa07
#
_cell.length_a   1.000
_cell.length_b   1.000
_cell.length_c   1.000
_cell.angle_alpha   90.00
_cell.angle_beta   90.00
_cell.angle_gamma   90.00
#
_symmetry.space_group_name_H-M   'P 1'
#
loop_
_entity.id
_entity.type
_entity.pdbx_description
1 polymer ?
#
loop_
_entity_poly.entity_id
_entity_poly.type
_entity_poly.pdbx_seq_one_letter_code
_entity_poly.pdbx_strand_id
1 'polypeptide(L)'
;MNNQTTDIIIIGGGLAGLVSAIHLSKAGLTVTLIEKNEYPKHKVCGEYISNEVLPYLQHLGADPLTTGAKKINRFLLSTTRGKTIETTLPLGGFGVSRYTLDHFLLQKAIANNCVVIQDTV
;
A
#
# COMPACT_ATOMS: atom_id res chain seq x y z
N MET A 1 1.14 -29.89 19.33
CA MET A 1 0.43 -28.94 18.42
C MET A 1 0.76 -27.53 18.86
N ASN A 2 1.47 -26.78 18.05
CA ASN A 2 1.65 -25.35 18.32
C ASN A 2 0.33 -24.64 18.00
N ASN A 3 -0.49 -24.40 19.01
CA ASN A 3 -1.62 -23.47 18.89
C ASN A 3 -1.05 -22.07 18.78
N GLN A 4 -0.75 -21.61 17.57
CA GLN A 4 -0.52 -20.20 17.34
C GLN A 4 -1.86 -19.49 17.48
N THR A 5 -2.02 -18.78 18.57
CA THR A 5 -3.17 -17.88 18.75
C THR A 5 -2.87 -16.59 18.00
N THR A 6 -3.86 -16.05 17.30
CA THR A 6 -3.79 -14.74 16.67
C THR A 6 -4.93 -13.87 17.23
N ASP A 7 -4.64 -12.60 17.50
CA ASP A 7 -5.65 -11.66 17.97
C ASP A 7 -6.54 -11.19 16.83
N ILE A 8 -5.93 -11.02 15.64
CA ILE A 8 -6.60 -10.45 14.48
C ILE A 8 -6.30 -11.31 13.23
N ILE A 9 -7.34 -11.62 12.49
CA ILE A 9 -7.24 -12.22 11.15
C ILE A 9 -7.68 -11.17 10.14
N ILE A 10 -6.82 -10.90 9.15
CA ILE A 10 -7.12 -10.01 8.02
C ILE A 10 -7.22 -10.86 6.76
N ILE A 11 -8.36 -10.76 6.05
CA ILE A 11 -8.58 -11.45 4.79
C ILE A 11 -8.41 -10.45 3.65
N GLY A 12 -7.43 -10.69 2.80
CA GLY A 12 -7.09 -9.86 1.65
C GLY A 12 -5.89 -8.96 1.90
N GLY A 13 -4.82 -9.21 1.15
CA GLY A 13 -3.55 -8.49 1.18
C GLY A 13 -3.47 -7.34 0.16
N GLY A 14 -4.55 -6.61 -0.04
CA GLY A 14 -4.51 -5.32 -0.74
C GLY A 14 -3.96 -4.20 0.16
N LEU A 15 -3.96 -2.95 -0.34
CA LEU A 15 -3.43 -1.80 0.41
C LEU A 15 -4.03 -1.68 1.81
N ALA A 16 -5.36 -1.79 1.92
CA ALA A 16 -6.05 -1.69 3.21
C ALA A 16 -5.61 -2.80 4.17
N GLY A 17 -5.58 -4.05 3.71
CA GLY A 17 -5.18 -5.19 4.55
C GLY A 17 -3.74 -5.09 5.01
N LEU A 18 -2.82 -4.76 4.10
CA LEU A 18 -1.40 -4.62 4.41
C LEU A 18 -1.13 -3.47 5.41
N VAL A 19 -1.75 -2.31 5.18
CA VAL A 19 -1.59 -1.16 6.07
C VAL A 19 -2.21 -1.45 7.44
N SER A 20 -3.37 -2.09 7.49
CA SER A 20 -3.98 -2.53 8.75
C SER A 20 -3.10 -3.54 9.49
N ALA A 21 -2.52 -4.50 8.77
CA ALA A 21 -1.60 -5.47 9.36
C ALA A 21 -0.38 -4.79 10.00
N ILE A 22 0.24 -3.83 9.31
CA ILE A 22 1.37 -3.06 9.84
C ILE A 22 0.94 -2.31 11.12
N HIS A 23 -0.17 -1.58 11.05
CA HIS A 23 -0.65 -0.76 12.18
C HIS A 23 -0.94 -1.61 13.42
N LEU A 24 -1.73 -2.66 13.26
CA LEU A 24 -2.13 -3.53 14.36
C LEU A 24 -0.95 -4.30 14.96
N SER A 25 -0.04 -4.79 14.11
CA SER A 25 1.18 -5.44 14.59
C SER A 25 2.08 -4.47 15.38
N LYS A 26 2.21 -3.21 14.92
CA LYS A 26 2.93 -2.17 15.66
C LYS A 26 2.25 -1.80 16.98
N ALA A 27 0.94 -1.95 17.08
CA ALA A 27 0.20 -1.78 18.33
C ALA A 27 0.35 -2.96 19.31
N GLY A 28 1.12 -3.98 18.96
CA GLY A 28 1.41 -5.14 19.82
C GLY A 28 0.44 -6.30 19.68
N LEU A 29 -0.45 -6.26 18.70
CA LEU A 29 -1.38 -7.37 18.43
C LEU A 29 -0.71 -8.44 17.55
N THR A 30 -1.05 -9.69 17.79
CA THR A 30 -0.68 -10.80 16.89
C THR A 30 -1.62 -10.82 15.69
N VAL A 31 -1.07 -10.59 14.49
CA VAL A 31 -1.86 -10.44 13.27
C VAL A 31 -1.52 -11.56 12.28
N THR A 32 -2.55 -12.20 11.75
CA THR A 32 -2.45 -13.11 10.62
C THR A 32 -3.18 -12.51 9.40
N LEU A 33 -2.47 -12.35 8.30
CA LEU A 33 -3.01 -11.87 7.03
C LEU A 33 -3.07 -13.04 6.05
N ILE A 34 -4.25 -13.25 5.44
CA ILE A 34 -4.47 -14.31 4.44
C ILE A 34 -4.70 -13.63 3.09
N GLU A 35 -3.88 -13.96 2.09
CA GLU A 35 -3.99 -13.47 0.71
C GLU A 35 -3.88 -14.62 -0.27
N LYS A 36 -4.81 -14.70 -1.21
CA LYS A 36 -4.86 -15.79 -2.19
C LYS A 36 -3.79 -15.74 -3.29
N ASN A 37 -3.28 -14.54 -3.57
CA ASN A 37 -2.31 -14.34 -4.64
C ASN A 37 -0.89 -14.19 -4.09
N GLU A 38 0.08 -14.57 -4.90
CA GLU A 38 1.49 -14.32 -4.62
C GLU A 38 1.85 -12.84 -4.79
N TYR A 39 2.87 -12.41 -4.06
CA TYR A 39 3.51 -11.11 -4.24
C TYR A 39 4.90 -11.28 -4.88
N PRO A 40 5.36 -10.28 -5.62
CA PRO A 40 4.64 -9.11 -6.11
C PRO A 40 3.68 -9.46 -7.25
N LYS A 41 2.59 -8.71 -7.39
CA LYS A 41 1.61 -8.89 -8.47
C LYS A 41 1.20 -7.56 -9.09
N HIS A 42 0.87 -7.57 -10.37
CA HIS A 42 0.24 -6.43 -11.01
C HIS A 42 -1.24 -6.34 -10.63
N LYS A 43 -1.69 -5.12 -10.41
CA LYS A 43 -3.09 -4.81 -10.18
C LYS A 43 -3.48 -3.57 -10.96
N VAL A 44 -4.61 -3.61 -11.64
CA VAL A 44 -5.12 -2.44 -12.36
C VAL A 44 -5.35 -1.30 -11.38
N CYS A 45 -4.66 -0.20 -11.60
CA CYS A 45 -4.68 0.98 -10.74
C CYS A 45 -4.14 2.18 -11.53
N GLY A 46 -4.66 3.38 -11.23
CA GLY A 46 -4.14 4.63 -11.81
C GLY A 46 -2.75 5.02 -11.34
N GLU A 47 -2.22 4.29 -10.37
CA GLU A 47 -0.85 4.48 -9.82
C GLU A 47 -0.58 5.89 -9.26
N TYR A 48 -1.61 6.70 -9.11
CA TYR A 48 -1.55 7.99 -8.44
C TYR A 48 -2.13 7.88 -7.03
N ILE A 49 -1.38 8.36 -6.06
CA ILE A 49 -1.79 8.38 -4.65
C ILE A 49 -1.61 9.81 -4.11
N SER A 50 -2.66 10.33 -3.48
CA SER A 50 -2.63 11.66 -2.86
C SER A 50 -1.63 11.72 -1.70
N ASN A 51 -0.95 12.85 -1.55
CA ASN A 51 -0.01 13.08 -0.44
C ASN A 51 -0.67 13.07 0.95
N GLU A 52 -1.99 13.06 1.03
CA GLU A 52 -2.72 12.93 2.31
C GLU A 52 -2.32 11.70 3.12
N VAL A 53 -1.95 10.60 2.45
CA VAL A 53 -1.60 9.36 3.13
C VAL A 53 -0.16 9.33 3.63
N LEU A 54 0.71 10.23 3.16
CA LEU A 54 2.15 10.20 3.47
C LEU A 54 2.43 10.31 4.98
N PRO A 55 1.85 11.28 5.72
CA PRO A 55 2.14 11.39 7.16
C PRO A 55 1.79 10.10 7.91
N TYR A 56 0.69 9.46 7.54
CA TYR A 56 0.27 8.22 8.16
C TYR A 56 1.20 7.04 7.81
N LEU A 57 1.54 6.87 6.55
CA LEU A 57 2.47 5.82 6.13
C LEU A 57 3.87 6.02 6.70
N GLN A 58 4.34 7.25 6.78
CA GLN A 58 5.63 7.59 7.42
C GLN A 58 5.61 7.28 8.91
N HIS A 59 4.52 7.60 9.61
CA HIS A 59 4.32 7.21 11.01
C HIS A 59 4.39 5.69 11.22
N LEU A 60 3.89 4.92 10.27
CA LEU A 60 3.99 3.47 10.28
C LEU A 60 5.39 2.93 9.91
N GLY A 61 6.32 3.78 9.53
CA GLY A 61 7.64 3.37 9.03
C GLY A 61 7.59 2.75 7.63
N ALA A 62 6.54 3.04 6.87
CA ALA A 62 6.27 2.52 5.54
C ALA A 62 6.21 3.64 4.49
N ASP A 63 7.22 4.52 4.47
CA ASP A 63 7.29 5.64 3.54
C ASP A 63 7.46 5.16 2.10
N PRO A 64 6.44 5.33 1.22
CA PRO A 64 6.50 4.87 -0.17
C PRO A 64 7.51 5.65 -1.02
N LEU A 65 7.92 6.84 -0.60
CA LEU A 65 8.90 7.63 -1.34
C LEU A 65 10.28 6.96 -1.36
N THR A 66 10.55 6.08 -0.41
CA THR A 66 11.80 5.29 -0.37
C THR A 66 11.85 4.20 -1.45
N THR A 67 10.74 3.89 -2.10
CA THR A 67 10.66 2.88 -3.16
C THR A 67 10.97 3.42 -4.56
N GLY A 68 11.35 4.68 -4.67
CA GLY A 68 11.55 5.37 -5.95
C GLY A 68 10.27 5.97 -6.53
N ALA A 69 9.22 6.09 -5.75
CA ALA A 69 7.98 6.76 -6.14
C ALA A 69 8.25 8.18 -6.65
N LYS A 70 7.54 8.59 -7.70
CA LYS A 70 7.71 9.90 -8.34
C LYS A 70 6.71 10.89 -7.82
N LYS A 71 7.17 12.06 -7.39
CA LYS A 71 6.29 13.16 -6.97
C LYS A 71 5.53 13.72 -8.16
N ILE A 72 4.25 13.97 -7.96
CA ILE A 72 3.33 14.50 -8.96
C ILE A 72 2.64 15.73 -8.37
N ASN A 73 2.81 16.88 -9.00
CA ASN A 73 2.23 18.15 -8.57
C ASN A 73 1.53 18.92 -9.70
N ARG A 74 1.50 18.33 -10.90
CA ARG A 74 0.86 18.96 -12.08
C ARG A 74 -0.13 17.98 -12.70
N PHE A 75 -1.22 18.54 -13.20
CA PHE A 75 -2.26 17.83 -13.92
C PHE A 75 -2.45 18.43 -15.30
N LEU A 76 -2.43 17.62 -16.33
CA LEU A 76 -2.68 18.00 -17.70
C LEU A 76 -3.87 17.20 -18.23
N LEU A 77 -4.90 17.91 -18.67
CA LEU A 77 -6.02 17.33 -19.39
C LEU A 77 -5.98 17.76 -20.84
N SER A 78 -6.12 16.83 -21.77
CA SER A 78 -6.21 17.11 -23.20
C SER A 78 -7.46 16.50 -23.81
N THR A 79 -8.02 17.22 -24.79
CA THR A 79 -9.10 16.69 -25.64
C THR A 79 -8.53 15.98 -26.86
N THR A 80 -9.34 15.17 -27.55
CA THR A 80 -8.98 14.54 -28.81
C THR A 80 -8.67 15.55 -29.94
N ARG A 81 -9.12 16.82 -29.80
CA ARG A 81 -8.84 17.91 -30.73
C ARG A 81 -7.61 18.74 -30.37
N GLY A 82 -6.81 18.27 -29.38
CA GLY A 82 -5.55 18.92 -28.99
C GLY A 82 -5.69 20.13 -28.06
N LYS A 83 -6.90 20.47 -27.59
CA LYS A 83 -7.03 21.48 -26.54
C LYS A 83 -6.55 20.92 -25.21
N THR A 84 -5.75 21.70 -24.48
CA THR A 84 -5.17 21.30 -23.21
C THR A 84 -5.52 22.27 -22.10
N ILE A 85 -5.68 21.75 -20.90
CA ILE A 85 -5.73 22.50 -19.65
C ILE A 85 -4.68 21.93 -18.73
N GLU A 86 -3.84 22.76 -18.19
CA GLU A 86 -2.82 22.41 -17.21
C GLU A 86 -3.09 23.17 -15.91
N THR A 87 -2.95 22.47 -14.78
CA THR A 87 -3.09 23.05 -13.46
C THR A 87 -2.14 22.39 -12.47
N THR A 88 -1.82 23.12 -11.41
CA THR A 88 -1.06 22.58 -10.28
C THR A 88 -2.03 21.86 -9.34
N LEU A 89 -1.58 20.74 -8.79
CA LEU A 89 -2.27 20.03 -7.73
C LEU A 89 -1.75 20.56 -6.38
N PRO A 90 -2.55 21.33 -5.62
CA PRO A 90 -2.04 22.02 -4.41
C PRO A 90 -1.49 21.05 -3.36
N LEU A 91 -2.16 19.94 -3.14
CA LEU A 91 -1.69 18.89 -2.22
C LEU A 91 -0.64 17.98 -2.89
N GLY A 92 -0.76 17.79 -4.20
CA GLY A 92 0.07 16.86 -4.94
C GLY A 92 -0.17 15.40 -4.58
N GLY A 93 0.67 14.57 -5.13
CA GLY A 93 0.65 13.14 -4.90
C GLY A 93 1.95 12.51 -5.34
N PHE A 94 1.94 11.19 -5.40
CA PHE A 94 3.06 10.41 -5.92
C PHE A 94 2.56 9.25 -6.78
N GLY A 95 3.40 8.86 -7.73
CA GLY A 95 3.17 7.72 -8.61
C GLY A 95 4.07 6.57 -8.22
N VAL A 96 3.48 5.40 -8.03
CA VAL A 96 4.19 4.13 -7.79
C VAL A 96 3.32 2.98 -8.26
N SER A 97 3.92 1.96 -8.88
CA SER A 97 3.15 0.79 -9.28
C SER A 97 2.65 0.01 -8.08
N ARG A 98 1.48 -0.61 -8.23
CA ARG A 98 0.95 -1.52 -7.19
C ARG A 98 1.84 -2.74 -7.01
N TYR A 99 2.54 -3.16 -8.07
CA TYR A 99 3.57 -4.20 -7.99
C TYR A 99 4.63 -3.87 -6.94
N THR A 100 5.16 -2.66 -6.98
CA THR A 100 6.19 -2.20 -6.04
C THR A 100 5.60 -1.89 -4.67
N LEU A 101 4.49 -1.16 -4.61
CA LEU A 101 3.92 -0.69 -3.35
C LEU A 101 3.39 -1.83 -2.49
N ASP A 102 2.60 -2.74 -3.07
CA ASP A 102 2.03 -3.86 -2.32
C ASP A 102 3.14 -4.77 -1.77
N HIS A 103 4.17 -5.05 -2.58
CA HIS A 103 5.31 -5.82 -2.11
C HIS A 103 6.09 -5.13 -0.99
N PHE A 104 6.33 -3.84 -1.12
CA PHE A 104 6.98 -3.04 -0.07
C PHE A 104 6.19 -3.08 1.24
N LEU A 105 4.86 -2.89 1.19
CA LEU A 105 4.01 -2.97 2.38
C LEU A 105 3.96 -4.38 2.98
N LEU A 106 3.96 -5.41 2.14
CA LEU A 106 4.08 -6.80 2.61
C LEU A 106 5.35 -7.01 3.43
N GLN A 107 6.49 -6.56 2.91
CA GLN A 107 7.76 -6.68 3.63
C GLN A 107 7.74 -5.93 4.97
N LYS A 108 7.07 -4.77 5.01
CA LYS A 108 6.88 -4.00 6.26
C LYS A 108 5.97 -4.75 7.25
N ALA A 109 4.90 -5.38 6.78
CA ALA A 109 4.03 -6.20 7.64
C ALA A 109 4.80 -7.38 8.26
N ILE A 110 5.56 -8.11 7.46
CA ILE A 110 6.40 -9.23 7.92
C ILE A 110 7.46 -8.74 8.91
N ALA A 111 8.11 -7.61 8.65
CA ALA A 111 9.10 -7.01 9.55
C ALA A 111 8.51 -6.58 10.90
N ASN A 112 7.19 -6.35 10.97
CA ASN A 112 6.45 -6.09 12.20
C ASN A 112 5.80 -7.36 12.79
N ASN A 113 6.29 -8.54 12.43
CA ASN A 113 5.85 -9.86 12.93
C ASN A 113 4.42 -10.27 12.52
N CYS A 114 3.85 -9.66 11.48
CA CYS A 114 2.62 -10.17 10.89
C CYS A 114 2.89 -11.55 10.24
N VAL A 115 2.08 -12.53 10.56
CA VAL A 115 2.09 -13.82 9.86
C VAL A 115 1.31 -13.69 8.57
N VAL A 116 1.92 -14.04 7.45
CA VAL A 116 1.27 -13.98 6.13
C VAL A 116 1.08 -15.40 5.60
N ILE A 117 -0.15 -15.74 5.29
CA ILE A 117 -0.54 -17.05 4.75
C ILE A 117 -1.08 -16.83 3.33
N GLN A 118 -0.52 -17.57 2.39
CA GLN A 118 -1.06 -17.62 1.04
C GLN A 118 -2.10 -18.72 0.97
N ASP A 119 -3.38 -18.31 1.01
CA ASP A 119 -4.52 -19.24 0.93
C ASP A 119 -5.80 -18.49 0.55
N THR A 120 -6.84 -19.25 0.24
CA THR A 120 -8.18 -18.75 -0.08
C THR A 120 -9.13 -19.07 1.08
N VAL A 121 -9.88 -18.06 1.52
CA VAL A 121 -10.92 -18.19 2.55
C VAL A 121 -12.29 -18.20 1.91
#